data_4fe242ef99009c8e6b23d3fbae83d5e7
#
_entry.id   4fe242ef99009c8e6b23d3fbae83d5e7
#
_cell.length_a   1.000
_cell.length_b   1.000
_cell.length_c   1.000
_cell.angle_alpha   90.00
_cell.angle_beta   90.00
_cell.angle_gamma   90.00
#
_symmetry.space_group_name_H-M   'P 1'
#
loop_
_entity.id
_entity.type
_entity.pdbx_description
1 polymer ?
#
loop_
_entity_poly.entity_id
_entity_poly.type
_entity_poly.pdbx_seq_one_letter_code
_entity_poly.pdbx_strand_id
1 'polypeptide(L)'
;LDRASNPVRIRLNSTAVDVHHVGDPGHSQAVTIEYIQNTQAHRVSAKNVIMACYNMMIPHIVSDLPSHQAEALGQQLKSPLIYTTVGLRHWRAFKEQGIGMAMCPGNRHQAVLMDFPVSLGGYQYTQSPDDPCIIQMISCPYGETLGESAAEQYKQARYTMLGRDFSDYEADIRTHLTGLLGAKQFDFDRDVAGITVNRWAHGYAVAGPGDSAAVGRQPFGRITIANSDSAPAADAIEAMMMGHRAVGELR
;
A
#
# COMPACT_ATOMS: atom_id res chain seq x y z
N LEU A 1 11.13 -1.48 -20.74
CA LEU A 1 9.68 -1.57 -20.63
C LEU A 1 8.97 -0.51 -21.48
N ASP A 2 9.42 0.77 -21.50
CA ASP A 2 8.82 1.85 -22.28
C ASP A 2 9.46 1.96 -23.68
N ARG A 3 9.16 0.99 -24.54
CA ARG A 3 9.62 0.96 -25.95
C ARG A 3 8.41 0.85 -26.87
N ALA A 4 8.33 1.73 -27.87
CA ALA A 4 7.21 1.78 -28.82
C ALA A 4 7.05 0.49 -29.65
N SER A 5 8.13 -0.26 -29.85
CA SER A 5 8.14 -1.53 -30.57
C SER A 5 7.62 -2.72 -29.79
N ASN A 6 7.40 -2.58 -28.45
CA ASN A 6 6.93 -3.68 -27.64
C ASN A 6 5.42 -3.86 -27.78
N PRO A 7 4.92 -5.11 -27.89
CA PRO A 7 3.47 -5.39 -27.91
C PRO A 7 2.80 -5.06 -26.57
N VAL A 8 3.56 -5.13 -25.46
CA VAL A 8 3.16 -4.67 -24.12
C VAL A 8 4.14 -3.60 -23.67
N ARG A 9 3.61 -2.49 -23.22
CA ARG A 9 4.41 -1.30 -22.90
C ARG A 9 3.98 -0.66 -21.60
N ILE A 10 4.95 -0.20 -20.79
CA ILE A 10 4.73 0.69 -19.64
C ILE A 10 5.17 2.10 -20.08
N ARG A 11 4.27 3.07 -20.03
CA ARG A 11 4.61 4.48 -20.25
C ARG A 11 5.07 5.10 -18.95
N LEU A 12 6.37 5.38 -18.88
CA LEU A 12 6.97 6.02 -17.71
C LEU A 12 6.69 7.54 -17.73
N ASN A 13 6.77 8.17 -16.56
CA ASN A 13 6.54 9.61 -16.36
C ASN A 13 5.19 10.09 -16.95
N SER A 14 4.17 9.23 -16.88
CA SER A 14 2.87 9.47 -17.47
C SER A 14 1.79 9.42 -16.38
N THR A 15 1.05 10.51 -16.23
CA THR A 15 -0.04 10.63 -15.26
C THR A 15 -1.36 10.71 -16.01
N ALA A 16 -2.24 9.72 -15.87
CA ALA A 16 -3.60 9.79 -16.40
C ALA A 16 -4.39 10.86 -15.64
N VAL A 17 -5.07 11.72 -16.38
CA VAL A 17 -5.84 12.86 -15.82
C VAL A 17 -7.31 12.81 -16.19
N ASP A 18 -7.67 12.12 -17.28
CA ASP A 18 -9.07 11.90 -17.66
C ASP A 18 -9.22 10.59 -18.42
N VAL A 19 -10.32 9.88 -18.14
CA VAL A 19 -10.72 8.64 -18.80
C VAL A 19 -12.23 8.70 -19.03
N HIS A 20 -12.66 8.58 -20.27
CA HIS A 20 -14.10 8.62 -20.61
C HIS A 20 -14.41 7.77 -21.84
N HIS A 21 -15.64 7.32 -21.95
CA HIS A 21 -16.11 6.61 -23.15
C HIS A 21 -16.26 7.56 -24.34
N VAL A 22 -16.08 7.02 -25.53
CA VAL A 22 -16.39 7.74 -26.77
C VAL A 22 -17.89 7.60 -27.03
N GLY A 23 -18.66 8.63 -26.68
CA GLY A 23 -20.12 8.62 -26.76
C GLY A 23 -20.79 7.96 -25.55
N ASP A 24 -21.97 7.39 -25.74
CA ASP A 24 -22.74 6.76 -24.66
C ASP A 24 -22.01 5.51 -24.11
N PRO A 25 -21.79 5.41 -22.79
CA PRO A 25 -21.05 4.30 -22.19
C PRO A 25 -21.63 2.90 -22.49
N GLY A 26 -22.95 2.79 -22.59
CA GLY A 26 -23.64 1.51 -22.86
C GLY A 26 -23.40 0.99 -24.27
N HIS A 27 -23.09 1.86 -25.22
CA HIS A 27 -22.92 1.56 -26.64
C HIS A 27 -21.51 1.89 -27.16
N SER A 28 -20.65 2.42 -26.34
CA SER A 28 -19.30 2.83 -26.73
C SER A 28 -18.46 1.65 -27.27
N GLN A 29 -17.64 1.94 -28.27
CA GLN A 29 -16.69 1.00 -28.85
C GLN A 29 -15.25 1.30 -28.40
N ALA A 30 -15.01 2.42 -27.71
CA ALA A 30 -13.69 2.84 -27.29
C ALA A 30 -13.75 3.75 -26.05
N VAL A 31 -12.65 3.78 -25.33
CA VAL A 31 -12.40 4.67 -24.19
C VAL A 31 -11.22 5.57 -24.55
N THR A 32 -11.34 6.85 -24.28
CA THR A 32 -10.26 7.83 -24.39
C THR A 32 -9.55 7.94 -23.05
N ILE A 33 -8.23 7.93 -23.06
CA ILE A 33 -7.39 8.22 -21.91
C ILE A 33 -6.55 9.46 -22.22
N GLU A 34 -6.69 10.51 -21.43
CA GLU A 34 -5.84 11.68 -21.47
C GLU A 34 -4.78 11.59 -20.36
N TYR A 35 -3.55 11.87 -20.69
CA TYR A 35 -2.44 11.79 -19.74
C TYR A 35 -1.40 12.87 -19.99
N ILE A 36 -0.69 13.26 -18.93
CA ILE A 36 0.44 14.19 -19.01
C ILE A 36 1.73 13.38 -18.96
N GLN A 37 2.58 13.58 -19.94
CA GLN A 37 3.94 13.03 -19.99
C GLN A 37 4.94 14.15 -20.24
N ASN A 38 5.92 14.31 -19.36
CA ASN A 38 6.95 15.36 -19.50
C ASN A 38 6.34 16.75 -19.75
N THR A 39 5.32 17.14 -18.99
CA THR A 39 4.58 18.42 -19.09
C THR A 39 3.72 18.60 -20.36
N GLN A 40 3.65 17.61 -21.23
CA GLN A 40 2.81 17.65 -22.43
C GLN A 40 1.57 16.77 -22.27
N ALA A 41 0.45 17.27 -22.77
CA ALA A 41 -0.79 16.51 -22.82
C ALA A 41 -0.79 15.55 -24.01
N HIS A 42 -1.19 14.32 -23.76
CA HIS A 42 -1.31 13.26 -24.75
C HIS A 42 -2.67 12.59 -24.64
N ARG A 43 -3.10 11.95 -25.72
CA ARG A 43 -4.32 11.18 -25.77
C ARG A 43 -4.07 9.82 -26.40
N VAL A 44 -4.72 8.79 -25.85
CA VAL A 44 -4.75 7.44 -26.44
C VAL A 44 -6.17 6.91 -26.41
N SER A 45 -6.55 6.18 -27.46
CA SER A 45 -7.81 5.46 -27.51
C SER A 45 -7.55 3.97 -27.29
N ALA A 46 -8.37 3.32 -26.47
CA ALA A 46 -8.32 1.91 -26.17
C ALA A 46 -9.70 1.26 -26.33
N LYS A 47 -9.75 -0.03 -26.63
CA LYS A 47 -11.03 -0.77 -26.65
C LYS A 47 -11.61 -0.91 -25.25
N ASN A 48 -10.76 -1.18 -24.27
CA ASN A 48 -11.15 -1.33 -22.87
C ASN A 48 -10.07 -0.69 -21.98
N VAL A 49 -10.46 -0.33 -20.76
CA VAL A 49 -9.56 0.21 -19.73
C VAL A 49 -9.78 -0.54 -18.43
N ILE A 50 -8.71 -0.87 -17.73
CA ILE A 50 -8.74 -1.37 -16.35
C ILE A 50 -8.16 -0.29 -15.45
N MET A 51 -9.01 0.26 -14.56
CA MET A 51 -8.56 1.21 -13.55
C MET A 51 -7.89 0.44 -12.40
N ALA A 52 -6.57 0.59 -12.27
CA ALA A 52 -5.77 -0.11 -11.27
C ALA A 52 -5.18 0.84 -10.20
N CYS A 53 -5.58 2.11 -10.21
CA CYS A 53 -5.25 3.09 -9.18
C CYS A 53 -6.14 2.94 -7.94
N TYR A 54 -5.86 3.71 -6.88
CA TYR A 54 -6.72 3.72 -5.69
C TYR A 54 -8.16 4.06 -6.04
N ASN A 55 -9.11 3.32 -5.48
CA ASN A 55 -10.52 3.50 -5.78
C ASN A 55 -11.00 4.92 -5.54
N MET A 56 -10.54 5.57 -4.46
CA MET A 56 -10.87 6.97 -4.16
C MET A 56 -10.41 7.98 -5.22
N MET A 57 -9.46 7.59 -6.09
CA MET A 57 -8.97 8.45 -7.19
C MET A 57 -9.80 8.32 -8.46
N ILE A 58 -10.49 7.21 -8.65
CA ILE A 58 -11.24 6.91 -9.88
C ILE A 58 -12.30 7.96 -10.19
N PRO A 59 -13.12 8.43 -9.22
CA PRO A 59 -14.11 9.49 -9.47
C PRO A 59 -13.53 10.82 -9.95
N HIS A 60 -12.25 11.07 -9.70
CA HIS A 60 -11.56 12.28 -10.15
C HIS A 60 -10.94 12.14 -11.55
N ILE A 61 -10.89 10.91 -12.08
CA ILE A 61 -10.24 10.58 -13.36
C ILE A 61 -11.27 10.12 -14.38
N VAL A 62 -12.29 9.36 -13.97
CA VAL A 62 -13.35 8.88 -14.86
C VAL A 62 -14.50 9.86 -14.84
N SER A 63 -14.54 10.75 -15.85
CA SER A 63 -15.44 11.90 -15.88
C SER A 63 -16.92 11.57 -16.17
N ASP A 64 -17.20 10.41 -16.77
CA ASP A 64 -18.54 9.91 -17.08
C ASP A 64 -19.07 8.85 -16.11
N LEU A 65 -18.41 8.66 -14.97
CA LEU A 65 -18.76 7.63 -13.98
C LEU A 65 -20.14 7.90 -13.33
N PRO A 66 -21.00 6.88 -13.18
CA PRO A 66 -22.28 7.03 -12.48
C PRO A 66 -22.11 7.52 -11.03
N SER A 67 -22.95 8.46 -10.58
CA SER A 67 -22.83 9.11 -9.28
C SER A 67 -22.82 8.11 -8.11
N HIS A 68 -23.67 7.07 -8.14
CA HIS A 68 -23.74 6.06 -7.08
C HIS A 68 -22.43 5.23 -6.98
N GLN A 69 -21.79 4.95 -8.14
CA GLN A 69 -20.53 4.25 -8.18
C GLN A 69 -19.37 5.16 -7.73
N ALA A 70 -19.38 6.43 -8.14
CA ALA A 70 -18.42 7.43 -7.68
C ALA A 70 -18.46 7.61 -6.16
N GLU A 71 -19.67 7.67 -5.57
CA GLU A 71 -19.84 7.73 -4.11
C GLU A 71 -19.29 6.49 -3.41
N ALA A 72 -19.63 5.29 -3.90
CA ALA A 72 -19.13 4.04 -3.35
C ALA A 72 -17.60 3.93 -3.39
N LEU A 73 -16.96 4.37 -4.47
CA LEU A 73 -15.49 4.41 -4.60
C LEU A 73 -14.87 5.45 -3.65
N GLY A 74 -15.51 6.61 -3.49
CA GLY A 74 -15.04 7.66 -2.58
C GLY A 74 -15.12 7.30 -1.09
N GLN A 75 -15.99 6.35 -0.72
CA GLN A 75 -16.12 5.86 0.66
C GLN A 75 -15.05 4.85 1.09
N GLN A 76 -14.22 4.41 0.17
CA GLN A 76 -13.20 3.39 0.46
C GLN A 76 -11.93 4.04 1.02
N LEU A 77 -11.66 3.73 2.28
CA LEU A 77 -10.57 4.33 3.02
C LEU A 77 -9.27 3.53 2.89
N LYS A 78 -8.16 4.23 3.08
CA LYS A 78 -6.85 3.59 3.25
C LYS A 78 -6.21 4.11 4.53
N SER A 79 -5.75 3.19 5.38
CA SER A 79 -4.96 3.58 6.54
C SER A 79 -3.54 3.95 6.12
N PRO A 80 -2.91 4.91 6.80
CA PRO A 80 -1.47 5.09 6.66
C PRO A 80 -0.74 3.83 7.16
N LEU A 81 0.45 3.59 6.61
CA LEU A 81 1.29 2.46 6.96
C LEU A 81 2.74 2.92 7.09
N ILE A 82 3.39 2.53 8.17
CA ILE A 82 4.84 2.63 8.32
C ILE A 82 5.40 1.21 8.34
N TYR A 83 6.31 0.95 7.42
CA TYR A 83 7.01 -0.31 7.31
C TYR A 83 8.50 -0.05 7.52
N THR A 84 8.98 -0.36 8.70
CA THR A 84 10.36 -0.14 9.11
C THR A 84 11.13 -1.44 9.00
N THR A 85 12.26 -1.38 8.31
CA THR A 85 13.21 -2.50 8.24
C THR A 85 14.43 -2.14 9.08
N VAL A 86 14.82 -3.01 10.01
CA VAL A 86 16.02 -2.86 10.82
C VAL A 86 16.97 -4.02 10.54
N GLY A 87 18.15 -3.70 10.05
CA GLY A 87 19.24 -4.65 9.90
C GLY A 87 19.98 -4.84 11.22
N LEU A 88 20.03 -6.06 11.72
CA LEU A 88 20.77 -6.45 12.91
C LEU A 88 22.07 -7.14 12.52
N ARG A 89 23.15 -6.88 13.27
CA ARG A 89 24.45 -7.58 13.09
C ARG A 89 24.38 -9.02 13.58
N HIS A 90 23.49 -9.33 14.50
CA HIS A 90 23.17 -10.63 15.05
C HIS A 90 21.82 -10.57 15.75
N TRP A 91 21.15 -11.69 15.96
CA TRP A 91 19.85 -11.75 16.60
C TRP A 91 19.83 -12.52 17.94
N ARG A 92 21.00 -12.56 18.65
CA ARG A 92 21.16 -13.25 19.95
C ARG A 92 20.08 -12.85 20.96
N ALA A 93 19.77 -11.54 21.05
CA ALA A 93 18.77 -11.04 22.00
C ALA A 93 17.36 -11.60 21.70
N PHE A 94 16.97 -11.74 20.43
CA PHE A 94 15.72 -12.40 20.03
C PHE A 94 15.72 -13.87 20.45
N LYS A 95 16.82 -14.57 20.26
CA LYS A 95 17.01 -15.97 20.69
C LYS A 95 16.84 -16.13 22.20
N GLU A 96 17.50 -15.26 22.99
CA GLU A 96 17.46 -15.31 24.45
C GLU A 96 16.06 -15.03 24.98
N GLN A 97 15.31 -14.11 24.36
CA GLN A 97 13.92 -13.82 24.71
C GLN A 97 12.94 -14.88 24.18
N GLY A 98 13.36 -15.77 23.29
CA GLY A 98 12.49 -16.74 22.64
C GLY A 98 11.44 -16.11 21.71
N ILE A 99 11.74 -14.96 21.12
CA ILE A 99 10.80 -14.16 20.32
C ILE A 99 11.18 -14.26 18.85
N GLY A 100 10.26 -14.69 17.98
CA GLY A 100 10.35 -14.57 16.53
C GLY A 100 9.40 -13.48 16.00
N MET A 101 8.31 -13.24 16.72
CA MET A 101 7.34 -12.18 16.46
C MET A 101 6.75 -11.69 17.79
N ALA A 102 6.54 -10.38 17.88
CA ALA A 102 5.88 -9.75 19.02
C ALA A 102 4.79 -8.79 18.55
N MET A 103 3.60 -8.91 19.16
CA MET A 103 2.57 -7.89 19.07
C MET A 103 2.73 -6.92 20.24
N CYS A 104 2.80 -5.64 19.93
CA CYS A 104 3.17 -4.58 20.86
C CYS A 104 2.07 -3.51 20.93
N PRO A 105 0.87 -3.84 21.46
CA PRO A 105 -0.22 -2.86 21.55
C PRO A 105 0.19 -1.67 22.42
N GLY A 106 -0.18 -0.47 21.99
CA GLY A 106 0.20 0.77 22.66
C GLY A 106 1.56 1.34 22.26
N ASN A 107 2.39 0.59 21.55
CA ASN A 107 3.61 1.12 20.92
C ASN A 107 3.32 1.72 19.54
N ARG A 108 4.20 2.58 19.06
CA ARG A 108 4.06 3.12 17.68
C ARG A 108 4.14 2.04 16.62
N HIS A 109 5.07 1.10 16.76
CA HIS A 109 5.07 -0.12 15.95
C HIS A 109 4.28 -1.20 16.68
N GLN A 110 3.13 -1.58 16.15
CA GLN A 110 2.25 -2.56 16.77
C GLN A 110 2.74 -4.00 16.59
N ALA A 111 3.63 -4.24 15.64
CA ALA A 111 4.23 -5.55 15.43
C ALA A 111 5.74 -5.43 15.18
N VAL A 112 6.49 -6.37 15.75
CA VAL A 112 7.92 -6.59 15.48
C VAL A 112 8.09 -8.05 15.11
N LEU A 113 8.71 -8.34 13.99
CA LEU A 113 8.89 -9.71 13.51
C LEU A 113 10.26 -9.87 12.84
N MET A 114 10.88 -11.02 13.04
CA MET A 114 12.01 -11.45 12.24
C MET A 114 11.54 -11.68 10.80
N ASP A 115 12.38 -11.42 9.83
CA ASP A 115 12.07 -11.64 8.42
C ASP A 115 11.70 -13.10 8.15
N PHE A 116 10.99 -13.34 7.05
CA PHE A 116 10.54 -14.69 6.70
C PHE A 116 11.73 -15.63 6.46
N PRO A 117 11.67 -16.87 6.97
CA PRO A 117 12.77 -17.85 6.84
C PRO A 117 12.85 -18.43 5.43
N VAL A 118 13.05 -17.57 4.43
CA VAL A 118 13.09 -17.93 3.01
C VAL A 118 14.44 -17.55 2.43
N SER A 119 15.12 -18.54 1.83
CA SER A 119 16.31 -18.31 1.01
C SER A 119 15.92 -18.34 -0.46
N LEU A 120 16.17 -17.26 -1.20
CA LEU A 120 15.78 -17.12 -2.59
C LEU A 120 16.84 -16.34 -3.40
N GLY A 121 17.18 -16.86 -4.57
CA GLY A 121 18.23 -16.29 -5.39
C GLY A 121 19.59 -16.34 -4.68
N GLY A 122 20.24 -15.19 -4.55
CA GLY A 122 21.51 -15.08 -3.81
C GLY A 122 21.34 -14.75 -2.31
N TYR A 123 20.12 -14.56 -1.84
CA TYR A 123 19.84 -14.31 -0.44
C TYR A 123 19.77 -15.59 0.36
N GLN A 124 20.45 -15.61 1.49
CA GLN A 124 20.41 -16.69 2.48
C GLN A 124 19.81 -16.16 3.77
N TYR A 125 18.71 -16.76 4.21
CA TYR A 125 18.15 -16.48 5.53
C TYR A 125 19.13 -16.92 6.63
N THR A 126 19.19 -16.13 7.71
CA THR A 126 20.06 -16.41 8.87
C THR A 126 19.90 -17.84 9.39
N GLN A 127 21.00 -18.50 9.70
CA GLN A 127 21.03 -19.88 10.21
C GLN A 127 21.46 -19.95 11.67
N SER A 128 22.14 -18.92 12.17
CA SER A 128 22.69 -18.85 13.53
C SER A 128 22.33 -17.52 14.18
N PRO A 129 22.10 -17.47 15.50
CA PRO A 129 21.93 -16.22 16.24
C PRO A 129 23.08 -15.22 16.11
N ASP A 130 24.25 -15.70 15.69
CA ASP A 130 25.43 -14.88 15.44
C ASP A 130 25.45 -14.26 14.04
N ASP A 131 24.61 -14.72 13.14
CA ASP A 131 24.49 -14.19 11.79
C ASP A 131 23.69 -12.88 11.77
N PRO A 132 23.92 -12.02 10.77
CA PRO A 132 23.04 -10.87 10.51
C PRO A 132 21.60 -11.31 10.25
N CYS A 133 20.66 -10.47 10.66
CA CYS A 133 19.24 -10.70 10.47
C CYS A 133 18.52 -9.38 10.14
N ILE A 134 17.44 -9.48 9.39
CA ILE A 134 16.52 -8.38 9.18
C ILE A 134 15.30 -8.59 10.07
N ILE A 135 14.83 -7.52 10.70
CA ILE A 135 13.54 -7.48 11.36
C ILE A 135 12.66 -6.43 10.72
N GLN A 136 11.36 -6.69 10.72
CA GLN A 136 10.33 -5.79 10.27
C GLN A 136 9.56 -5.24 11.48
N MET A 137 9.32 -3.93 11.46
CA MET A 137 8.49 -3.26 12.46
C MET A 137 7.35 -2.56 11.74
N ILE A 138 6.10 -2.93 12.07
CA ILE A 138 4.92 -2.47 11.34
C ILE A 138 4.09 -1.55 12.23
N SER A 139 3.66 -0.43 11.64
CA SER A 139 2.74 0.51 12.27
C SER A 139 1.63 0.90 11.31
N CYS A 140 0.39 0.82 11.78
CA CYS A 140 -0.77 1.42 11.13
C CYS A 140 -1.24 2.59 12.02
N PRO A 141 -0.67 3.79 11.86
CA PRO A 141 -1.02 4.92 12.71
C PRO A 141 -2.47 5.35 12.52
N TYR A 142 -3.07 5.83 13.59
CA TYR A 142 -4.42 6.39 13.63
C TYR A 142 -4.41 7.69 14.43
N GLY A 143 -5.47 8.50 14.31
CA GLY A 143 -5.63 9.73 15.09
C GLY A 143 -5.90 9.42 16.57
N GLU A 144 -5.46 10.32 17.44
CA GLU A 144 -5.59 10.16 18.91
C GLU A 144 -6.91 10.76 19.43
N THR A 145 -7.68 11.44 18.59
CA THR A 145 -8.94 12.07 18.98
C THR A 145 -10.08 11.05 19.06
N LEU A 146 -10.54 10.80 20.27
CA LEU A 146 -11.67 9.88 20.49
C LEU A 146 -12.97 10.45 19.91
N GLY A 147 -13.77 9.57 19.30
CA GLY A 147 -15.09 9.91 18.75
C GLY A 147 -15.06 10.43 17.30
N GLU A 148 -13.89 10.68 16.74
CA GLU A 148 -13.76 11.04 15.32
C GLU A 148 -14.01 9.83 14.40
N SER A 149 -14.48 10.12 13.18
CA SER A 149 -14.65 9.09 12.15
C SER A 149 -13.31 8.47 11.77
N ALA A 150 -13.32 7.24 11.24
CA ALA A 150 -12.11 6.59 10.75
C ALA A 150 -11.40 7.41 9.67
N ALA A 151 -12.17 8.11 8.81
CA ALA A 151 -11.61 8.99 7.78
C ALA A 151 -10.80 10.15 8.39
N GLU A 152 -11.35 10.82 9.42
CA GLU A 152 -10.63 11.90 10.11
C GLU A 152 -9.44 11.39 10.90
N GLN A 153 -9.56 10.26 11.60
CA GLN A 153 -8.43 9.65 12.30
C GLN A 153 -7.27 9.29 11.35
N TYR A 154 -7.56 8.70 10.20
CA TYR A 154 -6.53 8.41 9.20
C TYR A 154 -5.93 9.67 8.57
N LYS A 155 -6.71 10.72 8.39
CA LYS A 155 -6.23 12.03 7.92
C LYS A 155 -5.26 12.65 8.92
N GLN A 156 -5.62 12.71 10.19
CA GLN A 156 -4.73 13.19 11.27
C GLN A 156 -3.45 12.36 11.34
N ALA A 157 -3.57 11.04 11.30
CA ALA A 157 -2.42 10.13 11.32
C ALA A 157 -1.47 10.35 10.13
N ARG A 158 -1.99 10.64 8.93
CA ARG A 158 -1.17 10.99 7.76
C ARG A 158 -0.36 12.26 7.98
N TYR A 159 -0.97 13.31 8.51
CA TYR A 159 -0.27 14.57 8.80
C TYR A 159 0.83 14.35 9.84
N THR A 160 0.52 13.67 10.95
CA THR A 160 1.50 13.36 12.00
C THR A 160 2.65 12.52 11.44
N MET A 161 2.34 11.47 10.68
CA MET A 161 3.36 10.59 10.08
C MET A 161 4.29 11.34 9.12
N LEU A 162 3.75 12.20 8.27
CA LEU A 162 4.53 12.92 7.25
C LEU A 162 5.32 14.10 7.85
N GLY A 163 4.85 14.66 8.97
CA GLY A 163 5.51 15.77 9.67
C GLY A 163 6.68 15.35 10.56
N ARG A 164 6.93 14.05 10.74
CA ARG A 164 8.04 13.55 11.58
C ARG A 164 9.32 13.38 10.77
N ASP A 165 10.44 13.68 11.40
CA ASP A 165 11.77 13.46 10.85
C ASP A 165 12.26 12.02 11.06
N PHE A 166 13.33 11.64 10.35
CA PHE A 166 13.95 10.32 10.51
C PHE A 166 14.46 10.10 11.95
N SER A 167 15.02 11.13 12.57
CA SER A 167 15.52 11.08 13.96
C SER A 167 14.42 10.74 14.97
N ASP A 168 13.18 11.18 14.74
CA ASP A 168 12.03 10.83 15.60
C ASP A 168 11.72 9.33 15.50
N TYR A 169 11.76 8.77 14.28
CA TYR A 169 11.55 7.34 14.07
C TYR A 169 12.68 6.50 14.65
N GLU A 170 13.93 6.93 14.48
CA GLU A 170 15.09 6.25 15.06
C GLU A 170 15.01 6.19 16.59
N ALA A 171 14.63 7.30 17.25
CA ALA A 171 14.46 7.35 18.69
C ALA A 171 13.34 6.41 19.19
N ASP A 172 12.21 6.36 18.48
CA ASP A 172 11.12 5.43 18.78
C ASP A 172 11.56 3.96 18.61
N ILE A 173 12.27 3.64 17.53
CA ILE A 173 12.77 2.30 17.24
C ILE A 173 13.77 1.86 18.31
N ARG A 174 14.71 2.75 18.68
CA ARG A 174 15.69 2.54 19.74
C ARG A 174 14.99 2.20 21.07
N THR A 175 14.07 3.04 21.48
CA THR A 175 13.30 2.85 22.72
C THR A 175 12.53 1.53 22.70
N HIS A 176 11.84 1.26 21.61
CA HIS A 176 11.02 0.06 21.45
C HIS A 176 11.86 -1.23 21.49
N LEU A 177 12.93 -1.31 20.70
CA LEU A 177 13.76 -2.51 20.66
C LEU A 177 14.51 -2.74 21.97
N THR A 178 15.03 -1.66 22.60
CA THR A 178 15.65 -1.76 23.92
C THR A 178 14.69 -2.26 24.99
N GLY A 179 13.43 -1.79 24.97
CA GLY A 179 12.38 -2.26 25.87
C GLY A 179 11.98 -3.71 25.63
N LEU A 180 11.83 -4.10 24.35
CA LEU A 180 11.41 -5.45 23.96
C LEU A 180 12.50 -6.51 24.26
N LEU A 181 13.74 -6.21 23.96
CA LEU A 181 14.85 -7.16 23.98
C LEU A 181 15.65 -7.11 25.31
N GLY A 182 15.46 -6.05 26.11
CA GLY A 182 16.14 -5.83 27.38
C GLY A 182 17.54 -5.22 27.22
N ALA A 183 17.82 -4.15 27.97
CA ALA A 183 19.06 -3.38 27.87
C ALA A 183 20.32 -4.14 28.27
N LYS A 184 20.22 -5.32 28.89
CA LYS A 184 21.37 -6.17 29.19
C LYS A 184 21.80 -7.05 28.02
N GLN A 185 20.87 -7.44 27.16
CA GLN A 185 21.05 -8.34 26.03
C GLN A 185 21.22 -7.60 24.71
N PHE A 186 20.62 -6.42 24.59
CA PHE A 186 20.58 -5.63 23.37
C PHE A 186 21.15 -4.23 23.59
N ASP A 187 22.05 -3.83 22.72
CA ASP A 187 22.61 -2.50 22.62
C ASP A 187 22.38 -1.97 21.21
N PHE A 188 21.59 -0.91 21.08
CA PHE A 188 21.17 -0.41 19.78
C PHE A 188 22.34 0.03 18.90
N ASP A 189 23.31 0.74 19.46
CA ASP A 189 24.44 1.29 18.69
C ASP A 189 25.44 0.20 18.27
N ARG A 190 25.57 -0.86 19.06
CA ARG A 190 26.38 -2.01 18.76
C ARG A 190 25.71 -2.97 17.78
N ASP A 191 24.40 -3.26 17.98
CA ASP A 191 23.73 -4.40 17.36
C ASP A 191 22.98 -4.03 16.10
N VAL A 192 22.57 -2.75 15.91
CA VAL A 192 21.89 -2.27 14.70
C VAL A 192 22.90 -1.88 13.63
N ALA A 193 22.74 -2.41 12.43
CA ALA A 193 23.56 -2.09 11.27
C ALA A 193 22.98 -0.97 10.41
N GLY A 194 21.66 -0.83 10.40
CA GLY A 194 20.97 0.20 9.62
C GLY A 194 19.47 0.12 9.75
N ILE A 195 18.79 1.20 9.36
CA ILE A 195 17.34 1.34 9.44
C ILE A 195 16.84 1.96 8.14
N THR A 196 15.70 1.46 7.65
CA THR A 196 14.90 2.15 6.64
C THR A 196 13.48 2.32 7.16
N VAL A 197 12.89 3.50 6.96
CA VAL A 197 11.51 3.81 7.34
C VAL A 197 10.73 4.17 6.10
N ASN A 198 9.86 3.26 5.68
CA ASN A 198 8.96 3.49 4.56
C ASN A 198 7.61 3.99 5.09
N ARG A 199 7.17 5.16 4.61
CA ARG A 199 5.94 5.83 5.04
C ARG A 199 4.99 5.91 3.87
N TRP A 200 3.88 5.19 3.94
CA TRP A 200 2.82 5.27 2.94
C TRP A 200 1.58 5.94 3.53
N ALA A 201 1.25 7.11 3.00
CA ALA A 201 0.06 7.86 3.41
C ALA A 201 -1.24 7.08 3.14
N HIS A 202 -1.25 6.24 2.12
CA HIS A 202 -2.36 5.37 1.71
C HIS A 202 -1.84 3.93 1.55
N GLY A 203 -1.42 3.33 2.65
CA GLY A 203 -0.69 2.07 2.66
C GLY A 203 -1.56 0.82 2.65
N TYR A 204 -2.64 0.81 3.44
CA TYR A 204 -3.44 -0.39 3.65
C TYR A 204 -4.90 -0.15 3.29
N ALA A 205 -5.48 -1.01 2.46
CA ALA A 205 -6.90 -0.96 2.15
C ALA A 205 -7.73 -1.30 3.40
N VAL A 206 -8.74 -0.50 3.67
CA VAL A 206 -9.68 -0.71 4.77
C VAL A 206 -11.06 -0.97 4.17
N ALA A 207 -11.74 -1.99 4.67
CA ALA A 207 -13.09 -2.28 4.21
C ALA A 207 -13.98 -1.02 4.35
N GLY A 208 -14.59 -0.62 3.26
CA GLY A 208 -15.56 0.47 3.25
C GLY A 208 -16.87 0.07 3.94
N PRO A 209 -17.77 1.03 4.19
CA PRO A 209 -19.06 0.75 4.79
C PRO A 209 -19.94 -0.08 3.85
N GLY A 210 -20.69 -1.03 4.43
CA GLY A 210 -21.66 -1.85 3.72
C GLY A 210 -21.06 -2.60 2.53
N ASP A 211 -21.68 -2.47 1.37
CA ASP A 211 -21.30 -3.09 0.11
C ASP A 211 -20.54 -2.14 -0.85
N SER A 212 -20.00 -1.03 -0.34
CA SER A 212 -19.32 0.00 -1.14
C SER A 212 -18.21 -0.56 -2.05
N ALA A 213 -17.45 -1.57 -1.58
CA ALA A 213 -16.45 -2.23 -2.40
C ALA A 213 -17.07 -3.01 -3.57
N ALA A 214 -18.21 -3.69 -3.33
CA ALA A 214 -18.93 -4.45 -4.36
C ALA A 214 -19.58 -3.53 -5.40
N VAL A 215 -20.16 -2.42 -4.97
CA VAL A 215 -20.74 -1.40 -5.86
C VAL A 215 -19.63 -0.69 -6.64
N GLY A 216 -18.58 -0.25 -5.95
CA GLY A 216 -17.48 0.49 -6.57
C GLY A 216 -16.77 -0.28 -7.67
N ARG A 217 -16.56 -1.58 -7.50
CA ARG A 217 -15.83 -2.44 -8.46
C ARG A 217 -16.66 -2.93 -9.66
N GLN A 218 -17.92 -2.55 -9.76
CA GLN A 218 -18.75 -2.96 -10.91
C GLN A 218 -18.17 -2.44 -12.23
N PRO A 219 -18.25 -3.23 -13.31
CA PRO A 219 -17.85 -2.74 -14.62
C PRO A 219 -18.77 -1.61 -15.08
N PHE A 220 -18.20 -0.59 -15.70
CA PHE A 220 -18.91 0.51 -16.30
C PHE A 220 -18.59 0.61 -17.79
N GLY A 221 -19.50 0.16 -18.63
CA GLY A 221 -19.27 0.09 -20.08
C GLY A 221 -18.04 -0.72 -20.44
N ARG A 222 -16.99 -0.05 -20.92
CA ARG A 222 -15.67 -0.65 -21.27
C ARG A 222 -14.58 -0.36 -20.23
N ILE A 223 -14.99 0.11 -19.07
CA ILE A 223 -14.08 0.39 -17.96
C ILE A 223 -14.33 -0.65 -16.86
N THR A 224 -13.29 -1.36 -16.42
CA THR A 224 -13.31 -2.25 -15.27
C THR A 224 -12.33 -1.77 -14.20
N ILE A 225 -12.47 -2.24 -12.97
CA ILE A 225 -11.70 -1.75 -11.83
C ILE A 225 -11.02 -2.94 -11.14
N ALA A 226 -9.70 -2.89 -10.98
CA ALA A 226 -8.93 -3.97 -10.37
C ALA A 226 -7.78 -3.43 -9.52
N ASN A 227 -7.90 -3.54 -8.22
CA ASN A 227 -6.87 -3.15 -7.25
C ASN A 227 -7.17 -3.80 -5.89
N SER A 228 -6.32 -3.57 -4.90
CA SER A 228 -6.52 -4.07 -3.54
C SER A 228 -7.74 -3.49 -2.83
N ASP A 229 -8.16 -2.27 -3.19
CA ASP A 229 -9.33 -1.62 -2.56
C ASP A 229 -10.65 -2.27 -3.00
N SER A 230 -10.65 -2.93 -4.16
CA SER A 230 -11.80 -3.65 -4.71
C SER A 230 -12.02 -5.03 -4.08
N ALA A 231 -11.05 -5.49 -3.29
CA ALA A 231 -11.05 -6.81 -2.66
C ALA A 231 -11.79 -6.80 -1.30
N PRO A 232 -12.26 -7.97 -0.83
CA PRO A 232 -12.85 -8.09 0.50
C PRO A 232 -11.80 -8.01 1.62
N ALA A 233 -10.53 -8.25 1.32
CA ALA A 233 -9.41 -8.19 2.26
C ALA A 233 -8.18 -7.57 1.61
N ALA A 234 -7.35 -6.93 2.43
CA ALA A 234 -6.15 -6.23 1.99
C ALA A 234 -4.94 -7.18 1.92
N ASP A 235 -4.98 -8.11 0.98
CA ASP A 235 -3.85 -9.00 0.71
C ASP A 235 -3.58 -9.16 -0.80
N ALA A 236 -2.42 -9.72 -1.11
CA ALA A 236 -1.95 -9.85 -2.49
C ALA A 236 -2.77 -10.84 -3.32
N ILE A 237 -3.25 -11.92 -2.71
CA ILE A 237 -4.03 -12.96 -3.40
C ILE A 237 -5.37 -12.37 -3.81
N GLU A 238 -6.04 -11.69 -2.90
CA GLU A 238 -7.31 -11.01 -3.17
C GLU A 238 -7.17 -9.93 -4.25
N ALA A 239 -6.08 -9.15 -4.23
CA ALA A 239 -5.79 -8.19 -5.29
C ALA A 239 -5.59 -8.86 -6.67
N MET A 240 -4.93 -10.02 -6.72
CA MET A 240 -4.77 -10.82 -7.93
C MET A 240 -6.12 -11.37 -8.43
N MET A 241 -6.98 -11.83 -7.53
CA MET A 241 -8.34 -12.27 -7.86
C MET A 241 -9.17 -11.13 -8.46
N MET A 242 -9.01 -9.90 -7.94
CA MET A 242 -9.65 -8.72 -8.54
C MET A 242 -9.14 -8.42 -9.95
N GLY A 243 -7.85 -8.62 -10.21
CA GLY A 243 -7.28 -8.51 -11.55
C GLY A 243 -7.88 -9.55 -12.52
N HIS A 244 -7.96 -10.81 -12.11
CA HIS A 244 -8.56 -11.88 -12.89
C HIS A 244 -10.04 -11.59 -13.20
N ARG A 245 -10.81 -11.18 -12.21
CA ARG A 245 -12.20 -10.78 -12.38
C ARG A 245 -12.36 -9.66 -13.42
N ALA A 246 -11.58 -8.56 -13.26
CA ALA A 246 -11.67 -7.41 -14.15
C ALA A 246 -11.37 -7.75 -15.62
N VAL A 247 -10.44 -8.67 -15.87
CA VAL A 247 -10.16 -9.19 -17.23
C VAL A 247 -11.36 -9.97 -17.77
N GLY A 248 -12.01 -10.78 -16.94
CA GLY A 248 -13.21 -11.53 -17.33
C GLY A 248 -14.42 -10.65 -17.62
N GLU A 249 -14.46 -9.44 -17.13
CA GLU A 249 -15.54 -8.45 -17.35
C GLU A 249 -15.33 -7.58 -18.61
N LEU A 250 -14.20 -7.68 -19.29
CA LEU A 250 -13.93 -6.92 -20.53
C LEU A 250 -14.87 -7.36 -21.67
N ARG A 251 -15.33 -6.38 -22.49
CA ARG A 251 -16.28 -6.55 -23.58
C ARG A 251 -15.63 -6.42 -24.95
#